data_e6cd49f1492138031b0b9bc7725145a6
#
_entry.id   e6cd49f1492138031b0b9bc7725145a6
#
_cell.length_a   1.000
_cell.length_b   1.000
_cell.length_c   1.000
_cell.angle_alpha   90.00
_cell.angle_beta   90.00
_cell.angle_gamma   90.00
#
_symmetry.space_group_name_H-M   'P 1'
#
loop_
_entity.id
_entity.type
_entity.pdbx_description
1 polymer ?
#
loop_
_entity_poly.entity_id
_entity_poly.type
_entity_poly.pdbx_seq_one_letter_code
_entity_poly.pdbx_strand_id
1 'polypeptide(L)'
;METHNPKRMKFTSFDESTSIETLFQKPSTINMLEQKNILAQIPRGGGWSYAAASFGKNVLVTDTTLFNKILEFDEAEKTVIVESGVTLRRLLEWGLTKKLF
;
A
#
# COMPACT_ATOMS: atom_id res chain seq x y z
N MET A 1 -4.26 -16.74 15.42
CA MET A 1 -3.58 -16.70 14.12
C MET A 1 -4.51 -16.11 13.08
N GLU A 2 -4.11 -15.05 12.43
CA GLU A 2 -4.91 -14.47 11.37
C GLU A 2 -4.84 -15.36 10.12
N THR A 3 -5.99 -15.67 9.57
CA THR A 3 -6.05 -16.29 8.26
C THR A 3 -6.39 -15.23 7.24
N HIS A 4 -5.67 -15.24 6.14
CA HIS A 4 -5.87 -14.28 5.09
C HIS A 4 -6.05 -15.00 3.75
N ASN A 5 -7.21 -14.84 3.15
CA ASN A 5 -7.55 -15.46 1.88
C ASN A 5 -7.64 -14.38 0.80
N PRO A 6 -6.77 -14.46 -0.21
CA PRO A 6 -6.90 -13.57 -1.37
C PRO A 6 -8.26 -13.70 -2.03
N LYS A 7 -8.76 -12.59 -2.55
CA LYS A 7 -10.03 -12.52 -3.26
C LYS A 7 -9.78 -12.11 -4.70
N ARG A 8 -10.70 -12.50 -5.59
CA ARG A 8 -10.67 -11.95 -6.94
C ARG A 8 -11.33 -10.59 -6.95
N MET A 9 -10.69 -9.63 -7.58
CA MET A 9 -11.21 -8.28 -7.72
C MET A 9 -10.89 -7.72 -9.10
N LYS A 10 -11.75 -6.82 -9.56
CA LYS A 10 -11.53 -6.08 -10.80
C LYS A 10 -10.84 -4.76 -10.47
N PHE A 11 -9.76 -4.48 -11.19
CA PHE A 11 -9.02 -3.24 -11.08
C PHE A 11 -9.08 -2.49 -12.39
N THR A 12 -9.30 -1.18 -12.31
CA THR A 12 -9.29 -0.29 -13.46
C THR A 12 -8.28 0.80 -13.19
N SER A 13 -7.43 1.10 -14.19
CA SER A 13 -6.44 2.17 -14.07
C SER A 13 -7.13 3.54 -13.93
N PHE A 14 -6.42 4.49 -13.36
CA PHE A 14 -6.95 5.84 -13.14
C PHE A 14 -7.41 6.50 -14.45
N ASP A 15 -6.69 6.25 -15.53
CA ASP A 15 -7.04 6.76 -16.86
C ASP A 15 -8.07 5.91 -17.61
N GLU A 16 -8.57 4.85 -16.96
CA GLU A 16 -9.56 3.90 -17.50
C GLU A 16 -9.09 3.13 -18.73
N SER A 17 -7.80 3.18 -19.07
CA SER A 17 -7.25 2.49 -20.24
C SER A 17 -7.15 0.98 -20.07
N THR A 18 -7.09 0.50 -18.84
CA THR A 18 -6.87 -0.91 -18.52
C THR A 18 -7.79 -1.35 -17.39
N SER A 19 -8.42 -2.51 -17.58
CA SER A 19 -9.26 -3.13 -16.57
C SER A 19 -8.97 -4.63 -16.53
N ILE A 20 -8.60 -5.15 -15.37
CA ILE A 20 -8.18 -6.55 -15.19
C ILE A 20 -8.79 -7.09 -13.90
N GLU A 21 -9.22 -8.35 -13.94
CA GLU A 21 -9.61 -9.08 -12.75
C GLU A 21 -8.46 -9.98 -12.31
N THR A 22 -8.07 -9.90 -11.05
CA THR A 22 -6.96 -10.68 -10.51
C THR A 22 -7.13 -10.89 -9.00
N LEU A 23 -6.21 -11.63 -8.39
CA LEU A 23 -6.22 -11.85 -6.95
C LEU A 23 -5.80 -10.61 -6.19
N PHE A 24 -6.42 -10.40 -5.04
CA PHE A 24 -6.21 -9.25 -4.19
C PHE A 24 -6.13 -9.67 -2.72
N GLN A 25 -5.22 -9.04 -1.97
CA GLN A 25 -5.17 -9.15 -0.52
C GLN A 25 -4.88 -7.78 0.09
N LYS A 26 -5.32 -7.60 1.33
CA LYS A 26 -5.08 -6.38 2.09
C LYS A 26 -4.58 -6.76 3.48
N PRO A 27 -3.28 -7.05 3.61
CA PRO A 27 -2.72 -7.54 4.86
C PRO A 27 -2.65 -6.45 5.92
N SER A 28 -2.77 -6.85 7.18
CA SER A 28 -2.67 -5.96 8.35
C SER A 28 -1.39 -6.19 9.15
N THR A 29 -0.65 -7.26 8.86
CA THR A 29 0.59 -7.60 9.58
C THR A 29 1.72 -7.91 8.62
N ILE A 30 2.96 -7.70 9.07
CA ILE A 30 4.16 -8.03 8.29
C ILE A 30 4.23 -9.52 7.97
N ASN A 31 3.81 -10.37 8.92
CA ASN A 31 3.80 -11.82 8.70
C ASN A 31 2.96 -12.21 7.47
N MET A 32 1.88 -11.52 7.22
CA MET A 32 1.05 -11.77 6.04
C MET A 32 1.78 -11.39 4.75
N LEU A 33 2.63 -10.35 4.78
CA LEU A 33 3.45 -9.97 3.63
C LEU A 33 4.56 -10.98 3.34
N GLU A 34 5.07 -11.64 4.36
CA GLU A 34 6.17 -12.59 4.25
C GLU A 34 5.74 -13.98 3.80
N GLN A 35 4.45 -14.22 3.67
CA GLN A 35 3.95 -15.51 3.20
C GLN A 35 4.38 -15.77 1.77
N LYS A 36 4.80 -17.00 1.51
CA LYS A 36 5.15 -17.40 0.14
C LYS A 36 3.91 -17.54 -0.71
N ASN A 37 3.97 -16.98 -1.88
CA ASN A 37 2.89 -17.05 -2.86
C ASN A 37 3.38 -17.74 -4.12
N ILE A 38 2.49 -18.48 -4.78
CA ILE A 38 2.77 -19.07 -6.09
C ILE A 38 2.90 -17.97 -7.15
N LEU A 39 2.07 -16.93 -7.01
CA LEU A 39 2.05 -15.80 -7.92
C LEU A 39 3.02 -14.70 -7.47
N ALA A 40 3.56 -13.97 -8.44
CA ALA A 40 4.27 -12.74 -8.13
C ALA A 40 3.33 -11.74 -7.47
N GLN A 41 3.85 -10.92 -6.57
CA GLN A 41 3.09 -9.88 -5.89
C GLN A 41 3.37 -8.51 -6.49
N ILE A 42 2.33 -7.70 -6.58
CA ILE A 42 2.45 -6.28 -6.92
C ILE A 42 1.91 -5.45 -5.75
N PRO A 43 2.68 -4.51 -5.21
CA PRO A 43 2.19 -3.62 -4.16
C PRO A 43 1.19 -2.60 -4.73
N ARG A 44 0.18 -2.26 -3.94
CA ARG A 44 -0.82 -1.26 -4.29
C ARG A 44 -1.04 -0.31 -3.11
N GLY A 45 -0.88 1.00 -3.37
CA GLY A 45 -1.25 2.05 -2.43
C GLY A 45 -2.68 2.54 -2.68
N GLY A 46 -2.87 3.83 -2.87
CA GLY A 46 -4.19 4.41 -3.11
C GLY A 46 -4.78 4.17 -4.49
N GLY A 47 -4.01 3.59 -5.42
CA GLY A 47 -4.50 3.29 -6.76
C GLY A 47 -4.62 4.51 -7.69
N TRP A 48 -3.87 5.57 -7.41
CA TRP A 48 -3.98 6.83 -8.14
C TRP A 48 -3.04 6.95 -9.35
N SER A 49 -2.30 5.88 -9.68
CA SER A 49 -1.44 5.88 -10.86
C SER A 49 -2.27 5.95 -12.15
N TYR A 50 -1.84 6.74 -13.11
CA TYR A 50 -2.52 6.84 -14.40
C TYR A 50 -2.52 5.52 -15.15
N ALA A 51 -1.38 4.84 -15.18
CA ALA A 51 -1.26 3.54 -15.82
C ALA A 51 -1.54 2.43 -14.82
N ALA A 52 -1.65 1.19 -15.31
CA ALA A 52 -1.88 0.00 -14.49
C ALA A 52 -0.59 -0.42 -13.75
N ALA A 53 -0.05 0.45 -12.89
CA ALA A 53 1.21 0.21 -12.20
C ALA A 53 1.05 -0.65 -10.94
N SER A 54 -0.16 -0.74 -10.38
CA SER A 54 -0.41 -1.41 -9.11
C SER A 54 -1.29 -2.65 -9.23
N PHE A 55 -1.45 -3.17 -10.43
CA PHE A 55 -2.15 -4.44 -10.67
C PHE A 55 -1.70 -5.04 -12.00
N GLY A 56 -2.05 -6.30 -12.25
CA GLY A 56 -1.68 -7.00 -13.48
C GLY A 56 -2.35 -8.36 -13.56
N LYS A 57 -2.14 -9.04 -14.68
CA LYS A 57 -2.66 -10.40 -14.91
C LYS A 57 -1.80 -11.42 -14.17
N ASN A 58 -2.44 -12.46 -13.63
CA ASN A 58 -1.76 -13.58 -12.98
C ASN A 58 -0.81 -13.15 -11.88
N VAL A 59 -1.18 -12.13 -11.12
CA VAL A 59 -0.41 -11.64 -9.99
C VAL A 59 -1.34 -11.52 -8.78
N LEU A 60 -0.72 -11.48 -7.59
CA LEU A 60 -1.42 -11.16 -6.35
C LEU A 60 -1.20 -9.67 -6.08
N VAL A 61 -2.27 -8.90 -6.15
CA VAL A 61 -2.23 -7.47 -5.78
C VAL A 61 -2.28 -7.36 -4.27
N THR A 62 -1.24 -6.81 -3.66
CA THR A 62 -1.13 -6.65 -2.21
C THR A 62 -1.31 -5.18 -1.85
N ASP A 63 -2.47 -4.86 -1.29
CA ASP A 63 -2.80 -3.51 -0.84
C ASP A 63 -2.09 -3.24 0.48
N THR A 64 -1.29 -2.18 0.54
CA THR A 64 -0.48 -1.83 1.70
C THR A 64 -1.07 -0.68 2.52
N THR A 65 -2.29 -0.25 2.24
CA THR A 65 -2.87 0.94 2.89
C THR A 65 -3.13 0.76 4.39
N LEU A 66 -3.17 -0.47 4.91
CA LEU A 66 -3.29 -0.71 6.35
C LEU A 66 -1.98 -0.47 7.10
N PHE A 67 -0.84 -0.44 6.39
CA PHE A 67 0.45 -0.09 6.97
C PHE A 67 0.59 1.44 6.96
N ASN A 68 -0.02 2.10 7.93
CA ASN A 68 -0.19 3.55 7.94
C ASN A 68 0.39 4.24 9.18
N LYS A 69 1.39 3.63 9.82
CA LYS A 69 1.99 4.19 11.04
C LYS A 69 3.18 5.07 10.72
N ILE A 70 3.31 6.15 11.49
CA ILE A 70 4.53 6.96 11.55
C ILE A 70 5.37 6.36 12.68
N LEU A 71 6.52 5.79 12.33
CA LEU A 71 7.31 4.97 13.24
C LEU A 71 8.33 5.75 14.05
N GLU A 72 9.04 6.70 13.42
CA GLU A 72 10.14 7.40 14.06
C GLU A 72 10.34 8.77 13.42
N PHE A 73 10.65 9.76 14.25
CA PHE A 73 11.00 11.10 13.80
C PHE A 73 12.34 11.50 14.42
N ASP A 74 13.30 11.84 13.57
CA ASP A 74 14.59 12.39 13.95
C ASP A 74 14.59 13.89 13.68
N GLU A 75 14.42 14.68 14.72
CA GLU A 75 14.35 16.13 14.61
C GLU A 75 15.67 16.75 14.14
N ALA A 76 16.80 16.20 14.59
CA ALA A 76 18.13 16.71 14.24
C ALA A 76 18.41 16.51 12.74
N GLU A 77 18.10 15.33 12.22
CA GLU A 77 18.32 15.00 10.81
C GLU A 77 17.15 15.43 9.89
N LYS A 78 16.05 15.87 10.48
CA LYS A 78 14.84 16.25 9.75
C LYS A 78 14.28 15.10 8.89
N THR A 79 14.31 13.90 9.46
CA THR A 79 13.83 12.70 8.78
C THR A 79 12.70 12.04 9.56
N VAL A 80 11.84 11.33 8.86
CA VAL A 80 10.76 10.55 9.45
C VAL A 80 10.70 9.19 8.78
N ILE A 81 10.50 8.15 9.58
CA ILE A 81 10.32 6.79 9.09
C ILE A 81 8.83 6.46 9.18
N VAL A 82 8.25 6.08 8.06
CA VAL A 82 6.83 5.78 7.95
C VAL A 82 6.61 4.44 7.26
N GLU A 83 5.48 3.81 7.55
CA GLU A 83 5.06 2.64 6.80
C GLU A 83 4.54 3.04 5.42
N SER A 84 4.58 2.10 4.47
CA SER A 84 4.31 2.35 3.06
C SER A 84 2.91 2.85 2.73
N GLY A 85 1.95 2.65 3.63
CA GLY A 85 0.57 3.09 3.45
C GLY A 85 0.28 4.49 3.96
N VAL A 86 1.30 5.18 4.51
CA VAL A 86 1.13 6.57 4.98
C VAL A 86 0.97 7.48 3.78
N THR A 87 -0.12 8.25 3.75
CA THR A 87 -0.38 9.21 2.68
C THR A 87 0.35 10.52 2.95
N LEU A 88 0.57 11.31 1.90
CA LEU A 88 1.12 12.66 2.05
C LEU A 88 0.24 13.53 2.95
N ARG A 89 -1.09 13.40 2.83
CA ARG A 89 -2.04 14.11 3.70
C ARG A 89 -1.78 13.79 5.17
N ARG A 90 -1.67 12.50 5.50
CA ARG A 90 -1.42 12.04 6.86
C ARG A 90 -0.11 12.62 7.40
N LEU A 91 0.93 12.60 6.57
CA LEU A 91 2.24 13.13 6.94
C LEU A 91 2.19 14.65 7.18
N LEU A 92 1.49 15.39 6.32
CA LEU A 92 1.33 16.83 6.48
C LEU A 92 0.55 17.18 7.76
N GLU A 93 -0.54 16.47 8.04
CA GLU A 93 -1.32 16.67 9.27
C GLU A 93 -0.46 16.42 10.51
N TRP A 94 0.31 15.34 10.49
CA TRP A 94 1.23 15.01 11.58
C TRP A 94 2.29 16.09 11.75
N GLY A 95 2.89 16.57 10.63
CA GLY A 95 3.91 17.60 10.64
C GLY A 95 3.42 18.92 11.22
N LEU A 96 2.16 19.27 10.97
CA LEU A 96 1.55 20.45 11.57
C LEU A 96 1.47 20.33 13.10
N THR A 97 1.17 19.13 13.62
CA THR A 97 1.15 18.91 15.07
C THR A 97 2.53 19.07 15.70
N LYS A 98 3.59 18.85 14.92
CA LYS A 98 5.00 18.99 15.37
C LYS A 98 5.58 20.36 15.04
N LYS A 99 4.79 21.26 14.48
CA LYS A 99 5.22 22.62 14.10
C LYS A 99 6.38 22.61 13.11
N LEU A 100 6.34 21.66 12.15
CA LEU A 100 7.38 21.55 11.12
C LEU A 100 7.11 22.45 9.90
N PHE A 101 5.92 22.97 9.80
CA PHE A 101 5.51 23.83 8.70
C PHE A 101 5.00 25.17 9.20
#